data_208e0ec5237cb77ec15505cd1dd40d00
#
_entry.id   208e0ec5237cb77ec15505cd1dd40d00
#
_cell.length_a   1.000
_cell.length_b   1.000
_cell.length_c   1.000
_cell.angle_alpha   90.00
_cell.angle_beta   90.00
_cell.angle_gamma   90.00
#
_symmetry.space_group_name_H-M   'P 1'
#
loop_
_entity.id
_entity.type
_entity.pdbx_description
1 polymer ?
#
loop_
_entity_poly.entity_id
_entity_poly.type
_entity_poly.pdbx_seq_one_letter_code
_entity_poly.pdbx_strand_id
1 'polypeptide(L)'
;MPDTAAAVAFLEAWRPGGPWVLTAIEVDGAPDAPTPTHTLTTADAVRRWIHDYSGGRWNLYFTPNVTRGPVRKKPKKADMAEAVALFCDVDPRVREPLDPERARIAKLFVDWAKDGKPLPFPRPSVVVDSGGGMQGFFLFRERVPLDSAEVVADVEARAIGIKAAVEGDSVQNVDRVMRLVGTVNWPSEKKRRDGRVPRLARVVEAHWDRRYDLDDFPAPKGAASGAAPASPDRSFAAAADVDVEALDLPDRVKALIVNGEDPDEPGRWADRSDLVFHVLCEMVRADLPEAVMKAVILDPDLAISAHVREQKGADRYADRQIARALEAQPRPGPVLHGGPARAATGAACRRCPRLRPPPCRGAGPPRVRPRRAGLAPRGPPLGT
;
A
#
# COMPACT_ATOMS: atom_id res chain seq x y z
N MET A 1 24.85 10.04 6.00
CA MET A 1 25.42 9.89 4.65
C MET A 1 25.20 8.44 4.20
N PRO A 2 25.09 8.14 2.90
CA PRO A 2 25.03 6.76 2.43
C PRO A 2 26.35 6.03 2.69
N ASP A 3 26.25 4.73 2.95
CA ASP A 3 27.39 3.80 3.02
C ASP A 3 27.44 3.01 1.69
N THR A 4 28.14 3.57 0.71
CA THR A 4 28.25 2.96 -0.61
C THR A 4 29.04 1.64 -0.60
N ALA A 5 29.92 1.44 0.38
CA ALA A 5 30.64 0.18 0.53
C ALA A 5 29.69 -0.94 0.97
N ALA A 6 28.84 -0.68 1.95
CA ALA A 6 27.79 -1.62 2.36
C ALA A 6 26.79 -1.93 1.23
N ALA A 7 26.42 -0.92 0.42
CA ALA A 7 25.52 -1.11 -0.71
C ALA A 7 26.15 -2.04 -1.77
N VAL A 8 27.40 -1.81 -2.13
CA VAL A 8 28.12 -2.67 -3.09
C VAL A 8 28.28 -4.08 -2.53
N ALA A 9 28.73 -4.22 -1.27
CA ALA A 9 28.90 -5.53 -0.63
C ALA A 9 27.59 -6.33 -0.61
N PHE A 10 26.47 -5.67 -0.30
CA PHE A 10 25.14 -6.29 -0.34
C PHE A 10 24.76 -6.76 -1.75
N LEU A 11 24.95 -5.91 -2.76
CA LEU A 11 24.62 -6.24 -4.15
C LEU A 11 25.49 -7.37 -4.68
N GLU A 12 26.78 -7.38 -4.35
CA GLU A 12 27.69 -8.47 -4.71
C GLU A 12 27.33 -9.79 -4.03
N ALA A 13 26.94 -9.75 -2.76
CA ALA A 13 26.46 -10.95 -2.06
C ALA A 13 25.10 -11.44 -2.61
N TRP A 14 24.24 -10.52 -3.05
CA TRP A 14 22.95 -10.82 -3.67
C TRP A 14 23.10 -11.48 -5.04
N ARG A 15 23.95 -10.89 -5.89
CA ARG A 15 24.23 -11.35 -7.26
C ARG A 15 25.67 -11.01 -7.63
N PRO A 16 26.61 -11.93 -7.41
CA PRO A 16 28.02 -11.71 -7.73
C PRO A 16 28.21 -11.26 -9.19
N GLY A 17 28.95 -10.16 -9.39
CA GLY A 17 29.22 -9.60 -10.71
C GLY A 17 28.03 -8.94 -11.42
N GLY A 18 26.88 -8.82 -10.79
CA GLY A 18 25.70 -8.19 -11.38
C GLY A 18 25.03 -8.99 -12.49
N PRO A 19 24.31 -8.35 -13.43
CA PRO A 19 23.90 -6.94 -13.41
C PRO A 19 22.89 -6.63 -12.28
N TRP A 20 22.97 -5.41 -11.76
CA TRP A 20 22.03 -4.91 -10.74
C TRP A 20 21.14 -3.80 -11.31
N VAL A 21 19.85 -3.90 -11.08
CA VAL A 21 18.92 -2.86 -11.48
C VAL A 21 18.60 -1.99 -10.28
N LEU A 22 18.97 -0.72 -10.34
CA LEU A 22 18.74 0.26 -9.29
C LEU A 22 17.72 1.30 -9.76
N THR A 23 16.81 1.69 -8.84
CA THR A 23 15.73 2.64 -9.10
C THR A 23 15.70 3.71 -8.02
N ALA A 24 15.69 4.99 -8.42
CA ALA A 24 15.47 6.12 -7.52
C ALA A 24 14.00 6.56 -7.59
N ILE A 25 13.35 6.69 -6.44
CA ILE A 25 11.97 7.16 -6.33
C ILE A 25 11.98 8.44 -5.52
N GLU A 26 11.41 9.51 -6.09
CA GLU A 26 11.35 10.82 -5.45
C GLU A 26 10.49 10.77 -4.18
N VAL A 27 10.98 11.39 -3.11
CA VAL A 27 10.23 11.56 -1.85
C VAL A 27 9.20 12.65 -2.07
N ASP A 28 7.95 12.33 -1.78
CA ASP A 28 6.80 13.22 -2.02
C ASP A 28 6.67 13.69 -3.50
N GLY A 29 7.25 12.90 -4.43
CA GLY A 29 7.12 13.15 -5.87
C GLY A 29 5.70 12.92 -6.37
N ALA A 30 5.34 13.62 -7.46
CA ALA A 30 4.06 13.41 -8.13
C ALA A 30 3.90 11.94 -8.59
N PRO A 31 2.67 11.43 -8.74
CA PRO A 31 2.42 10.04 -9.15
C PRO A 31 3.07 9.64 -10.48
N ASP A 32 3.27 10.60 -11.38
CA ASP A 32 3.90 10.48 -12.70
C ASP A 32 5.36 10.93 -12.73
N ALA A 33 5.93 11.28 -11.56
CA ALA A 33 7.33 11.69 -11.45
C ALA A 33 8.26 10.62 -12.05
N PRO A 34 9.32 11.03 -12.76
CA PRO A 34 10.30 10.12 -13.29
C PRO A 34 10.90 9.23 -12.20
N THR A 35 11.07 7.94 -12.48
CA THR A 35 11.78 7.01 -11.62
C THR A 35 13.09 6.58 -12.30
N PRO A 36 14.17 7.37 -12.17
CA PRO A 36 15.45 7.04 -12.75
C PRO A 36 15.86 5.62 -12.40
N THR A 37 16.08 4.80 -13.42
CA THR A 37 16.41 3.38 -13.26
C THR A 37 17.54 3.02 -14.19
N HIS A 38 18.54 2.30 -13.67
CA HIS A 38 19.69 1.88 -14.45
C HIS A 38 20.05 0.44 -14.13
N THR A 39 20.47 -0.28 -15.17
CA THR A 39 21.15 -1.57 -15.04
C THR A 39 22.64 -1.33 -14.97
N LEU A 40 23.27 -1.70 -13.87
CA LEU A 40 24.66 -1.45 -13.55
C LEU A 40 25.42 -2.77 -13.43
N THR A 41 26.67 -2.80 -13.92
CA THR A 41 27.47 -4.03 -13.98
C THR A 41 28.81 -3.94 -13.24
N THR A 42 29.12 -2.76 -12.66
CA THR A 42 30.36 -2.57 -11.91
C THR A 42 30.11 -1.85 -10.59
N ALA A 43 30.91 -2.18 -9.59
CA ALA A 43 30.87 -1.53 -8.28
C ALA A 43 31.04 -0.01 -8.36
N ASP A 44 31.91 0.47 -9.24
CA ASP A 44 32.12 1.91 -9.40
C ASP A 44 30.93 2.62 -10.05
N ALA A 45 30.23 1.97 -10.97
CA ALA A 45 28.99 2.50 -11.51
C ALA A 45 27.90 2.59 -10.42
N VAL A 46 27.82 1.60 -9.54
CA VAL A 46 26.89 1.62 -8.38
C VAL A 46 27.24 2.78 -7.44
N ARG A 47 28.52 2.95 -7.06
CA ARG A 47 28.96 4.06 -6.18
C ARG A 47 28.61 5.42 -6.76
N ARG A 48 28.90 5.66 -8.05
CA ARG A 48 28.55 6.90 -8.74
C ARG A 48 27.06 7.13 -8.74
N TRP A 49 26.27 6.12 -9.11
CA TRP A 49 24.82 6.22 -9.16
C TRP A 49 24.21 6.56 -7.77
N ILE A 50 24.69 5.91 -6.70
CA ILE A 50 24.24 6.23 -5.33
C ILE A 50 24.62 7.67 -4.99
N HIS A 51 25.82 8.13 -5.33
CA HIS A 51 26.26 9.51 -5.09
C HIS A 51 25.33 10.51 -5.78
N ASP A 52 24.99 10.27 -7.05
CA ASP A 52 24.16 11.16 -7.86
C ASP A 52 22.72 11.31 -7.34
N TYR A 53 22.21 10.26 -6.70
CA TYR A 53 20.83 10.23 -6.19
C TYR A 53 20.70 10.27 -4.66
N SER A 54 21.77 10.49 -3.90
CA SER A 54 21.73 10.41 -2.43
C SER A 54 21.33 11.71 -1.71
N GLY A 55 20.92 12.74 -2.40
CA GLY A 55 20.73 14.11 -1.88
C GLY A 55 19.48 14.39 -1.05
N GLY A 56 18.77 13.41 -0.51
CA GLY A 56 17.56 13.62 0.32
C GLY A 56 16.26 13.79 -0.45
N ARG A 57 16.34 13.97 -1.77
CA ARG A 57 15.20 13.99 -2.68
C ARG A 57 14.73 12.59 -3.06
N TRP A 58 15.63 11.58 -3.05
CA TRP A 58 15.41 10.27 -3.60
C TRP A 58 15.54 9.17 -2.56
N ASN A 59 14.63 8.24 -2.60
CA ASN A 59 14.74 6.93 -1.96
C ASN A 59 15.26 5.92 -2.98
N LEU A 60 16.32 5.18 -2.61
CA LEU A 60 17.03 4.28 -3.51
C LEU A 60 16.63 2.83 -3.26
N TYR A 61 16.40 2.11 -4.35
CA TYR A 61 15.91 0.73 -4.35
C TYR A 61 16.71 -0.12 -5.31
N PHE A 62 16.70 -1.43 -5.10
CA PHE A 62 17.18 -2.42 -6.05
C PHE A 62 16.03 -3.34 -6.46
N THR A 63 16.16 -3.98 -7.63
CA THR A 63 15.24 -5.01 -8.11
C THR A 63 15.80 -6.36 -7.69
N PRO A 64 15.14 -7.11 -6.77
CA PRO A 64 15.62 -8.41 -6.28
C PRO A 64 15.72 -9.45 -7.40
N ASN A 65 14.69 -9.57 -8.21
CA ASN A 65 14.56 -10.56 -9.27
C ASN A 65 15.31 -10.17 -10.55
N VAL A 66 15.51 -11.13 -11.45
CA VAL A 66 16.26 -10.93 -12.70
C VAL A 66 15.38 -10.33 -13.78
N THR A 67 15.86 -9.29 -14.45
CA THR A 67 15.21 -8.75 -15.65
C THR A 67 15.67 -9.46 -16.91
N ARG A 68 14.81 -9.56 -17.95
CA ARG A 68 15.13 -10.17 -19.27
C ARG A 68 16.28 -9.48 -20.00
N GLY A 69 16.55 -8.23 -19.66
CA GLY A 69 17.64 -7.44 -20.24
C GLY A 69 17.81 -6.14 -19.47
N PRO A 70 18.74 -5.28 -19.93
CA PRO A 70 18.97 -3.98 -19.33
C PRO A 70 17.73 -3.09 -19.42
N VAL A 71 17.41 -2.40 -18.33
CA VAL A 71 16.25 -1.50 -18.25
C VAL A 71 16.67 -0.08 -17.89
N ARG A 72 15.89 0.90 -18.36
CA ARG A 72 16.04 2.34 -18.05
C ARG A 72 14.80 2.95 -17.40
N LYS A 73 13.80 2.11 -17.09
CA LYS A 73 12.59 2.45 -16.34
C LYS A 73 12.38 1.38 -15.30
N LYS A 74 11.65 1.72 -14.23
CA LYS A 74 11.24 0.74 -13.23
C LYS A 74 10.63 -0.49 -13.94
N PRO A 75 11.17 -1.70 -13.71
CA PRO A 75 10.69 -2.90 -14.37
C PRO A 75 9.21 -3.15 -14.11
N LYS A 76 8.54 -3.76 -15.08
CA LYS A 76 7.20 -4.32 -14.97
C LYS A 76 7.29 -5.86 -14.99
N LYS A 77 6.21 -6.55 -14.67
CA LYS A 77 6.17 -8.03 -14.67
C LYS A 77 6.67 -8.66 -15.97
N ALA A 78 6.33 -8.07 -17.12
CA ALA A 78 6.78 -8.53 -18.43
C ALA A 78 8.30 -8.42 -18.64
N ASP A 79 8.97 -7.53 -17.90
CA ASP A 79 10.42 -7.36 -17.98
C ASP A 79 11.18 -8.38 -17.11
N MET A 80 10.48 -9.17 -16.28
CA MET A 80 11.10 -10.11 -15.36
C MET A 80 11.36 -11.45 -16.03
N ALA A 81 12.58 -11.98 -15.86
CA ALA A 81 13.00 -13.27 -16.41
C ALA A 81 12.92 -14.39 -15.37
N GLU A 82 13.42 -14.13 -14.16
CA GLU A 82 13.56 -15.16 -13.13
C GLU A 82 13.28 -14.56 -11.74
N ALA A 83 12.59 -15.31 -10.89
CA ALA A 83 12.53 -15.03 -9.48
C ALA A 83 13.73 -15.68 -8.78
N VAL A 84 14.42 -14.92 -7.93
CA VAL A 84 15.57 -15.38 -7.14
C VAL A 84 15.24 -15.45 -5.65
N ALA A 85 14.14 -14.85 -5.24
CA ALA A 85 13.68 -14.83 -3.86
C ALA A 85 12.18 -14.53 -3.77
N LEU A 86 11.55 -14.99 -2.69
CA LEU A 86 10.36 -14.33 -2.12
C LEU A 86 10.81 -13.27 -1.12
N PHE A 87 9.93 -12.32 -0.83
CA PHE A 87 10.23 -11.27 0.12
C PHE A 87 8.97 -10.75 0.81
N CYS A 88 9.16 -10.19 1.99
CA CYS A 88 8.14 -9.47 2.74
C CYS A 88 8.67 -8.11 3.22
N ASP A 89 7.78 -7.18 3.48
CA ASP A 89 8.05 -5.87 4.05
C ASP A 89 7.07 -5.61 5.19
N VAL A 90 7.56 -5.23 6.36
CA VAL A 90 6.74 -4.98 7.54
C VAL A 90 7.06 -3.60 8.06
N ASP A 91 6.15 -2.66 7.82
CA ASP A 91 6.22 -1.28 8.32
C ASP A 91 5.47 -1.14 9.67
N PRO A 92 5.85 -0.19 10.53
CA PRO A 92 5.06 0.19 11.70
C PRO A 92 3.62 0.54 11.32
N ARG A 93 2.66 0.04 12.10
CA ARG A 93 1.23 0.30 11.90
C ARG A 93 0.95 1.79 12.02
N VAL A 94 0.03 2.26 11.19
CA VAL A 94 -0.41 3.67 11.21
C VAL A 94 -1.17 3.95 12.50
N ARG A 95 -0.91 5.10 13.13
CA ARG A 95 -1.52 5.56 14.39
C ARG A 95 -1.06 4.82 15.66
N GLU A 96 -0.16 3.84 15.55
CA GLU A 96 0.46 3.23 16.71
C GLU A 96 1.79 3.96 17.06
N PRO A 97 2.19 3.98 18.34
CA PRO A 97 3.46 4.57 18.74
C PRO A 97 4.64 3.90 18.05
N LEU A 98 5.54 4.72 17.48
CA LEU A 98 6.59 4.25 16.58
C LEU A 98 7.58 3.28 17.24
N ASP A 99 8.05 3.58 18.45
CA ASP A 99 9.07 2.77 19.12
C ASP A 99 8.56 1.38 19.56
N PRO A 100 7.35 1.24 20.15
CA PRO A 100 6.74 -0.06 20.38
C PRO A 100 6.54 -0.88 19.11
N GLU A 101 6.09 -0.26 18.03
CA GLU A 101 5.90 -0.94 16.74
C GLU A 101 7.22 -1.43 16.14
N ARG A 102 8.28 -0.63 16.22
CA ARG A 102 9.62 -1.07 15.79
C ARG A 102 10.12 -2.23 16.63
N ALA A 103 9.91 -2.20 17.95
CA ALA A 103 10.26 -3.30 18.83
C ALA A 103 9.46 -4.58 18.51
N ARG A 104 8.16 -4.44 18.23
CA ARG A 104 7.30 -5.54 17.78
C ARG A 104 7.82 -6.17 16.49
N ILE A 105 8.15 -5.34 15.49
CA ILE A 105 8.66 -5.82 14.20
C ILE A 105 10.03 -6.48 14.39
N ALA A 106 10.93 -5.89 15.16
CA ALA A 106 12.23 -6.48 15.45
C ALA A 106 12.07 -7.86 16.11
N LYS A 107 11.18 -7.97 17.10
CA LYS A 107 10.89 -9.24 17.78
C LYS A 107 10.30 -10.28 16.82
N LEU A 108 9.40 -9.89 15.92
CA LEU A 108 8.83 -10.78 14.90
C LEU A 108 9.94 -11.44 14.05
N PHE A 109 10.92 -10.66 13.59
CA PHE A 109 12.02 -11.18 12.76
C PHE A 109 13.06 -11.95 13.58
N VAL A 110 13.35 -11.53 14.81
CA VAL A 110 14.27 -12.25 15.71
C VAL A 110 13.72 -13.61 16.09
N ASP A 111 12.47 -13.68 16.52
CA ASP A 111 11.84 -14.92 16.95
C ASP A 111 11.35 -15.76 15.76
N TRP A 112 11.04 -15.11 14.65
CA TRP A 112 10.30 -15.65 13.51
C TRP A 112 8.99 -16.31 13.97
N ALA A 113 8.31 -15.61 14.84
CA ALA A 113 7.10 -16.04 15.52
C ALA A 113 6.15 -14.86 15.75
N LYS A 114 4.86 -15.15 15.77
CA LYS A 114 3.79 -14.20 16.06
C LYS A 114 2.94 -14.74 17.21
N ASP A 115 2.66 -13.88 18.20
CA ASP A 115 1.86 -14.24 19.38
C ASP A 115 2.36 -15.53 20.08
N GLY A 116 3.69 -15.72 20.12
CA GLY A 116 4.35 -16.87 20.73
C GLY A 116 4.28 -18.16 19.89
N LYS A 117 3.74 -18.11 18.67
CA LYS A 117 3.65 -19.25 17.75
C LYS A 117 4.63 -19.06 16.59
N PRO A 118 5.44 -20.09 16.25
CA PRO A 118 6.28 -20.05 15.06
C PRO A 118 5.45 -19.75 13.81
N LEU A 119 6.03 -18.96 12.89
CA LEU A 119 5.39 -18.73 11.59
C LEU A 119 5.45 -20.02 10.75
N PRO A 120 4.43 -20.26 9.88
CA PRO A 120 4.34 -21.49 9.09
C PRO A 120 5.27 -21.49 7.86
N PHE A 121 6.26 -20.63 7.84
CA PHE A 121 7.25 -20.47 6.77
C PHE A 121 8.66 -20.55 7.34
N PRO A 122 9.65 -20.95 6.52
CA PRO A 122 11.05 -20.94 6.95
C PRO A 122 11.52 -19.50 7.27
N ARG A 123 12.62 -19.38 8.02
CA ARG A 123 13.20 -18.05 8.39
C ARG A 123 13.78 -17.37 7.14
N PRO A 124 13.76 -16.02 7.08
CA PRO A 124 14.42 -15.32 5.99
C PRO A 124 15.90 -15.68 5.87
N SER A 125 16.41 -15.74 4.65
CA SER A 125 17.85 -15.84 4.36
C SER A 125 18.56 -14.53 4.73
N VAL A 126 17.92 -13.40 4.44
CA VAL A 126 18.45 -12.07 4.72
C VAL A 126 17.35 -11.21 5.34
N VAL A 127 17.70 -10.47 6.38
CA VAL A 127 16.84 -9.48 7.05
C VAL A 127 17.49 -8.11 6.94
N VAL A 128 16.73 -7.12 6.47
CA VAL A 128 17.18 -5.74 6.28
C VAL A 128 16.29 -4.81 7.11
N ASP A 129 16.89 -3.97 7.96
CA ASP A 129 16.24 -2.77 8.47
C ASP A 129 16.19 -1.75 7.32
N SER A 130 15.03 -1.51 6.75
CA SER A 130 14.83 -0.57 5.63
C SER A 130 14.93 0.89 6.06
N GLY A 131 15.15 1.17 7.35
CA GLY A 131 15.04 2.49 7.95
C GLY A 131 13.61 2.91 8.26
N GLY A 132 12.61 2.29 7.64
CA GLY A 132 11.17 2.46 7.89
C GLY A 132 10.60 1.33 8.73
N GLY A 133 10.83 0.12 8.29
CA GLY A 133 10.43 -1.16 8.85
C GLY A 133 11.48 -2.22 8.58
N MET A 134 11.10 -3.48 8.51
CA MET A 134 12.01 -4.58 8.20
C MET A 134 11.56 -5.35 6.96
N GLN A 135 12.54 -5.76 6.15
CA GLN A 135 12.37 -6.56 4.95
C GLN A 135 13.03 -7.93 5.16
N GLY A 136 12.28 -8.99 4.87
CA GLY A 136 12.79 -10.35 4.86
C GLY A 136 12.89 -10.88 3.44
N PHE A 137 13.97 -11.58 3.12
CA PHE A 137 14.22 -12.18 1.82
C PHE A 137 14.47 -13.68 2.00
N PHE A 138 13.82 -14.48 1.17
CA PHE A 138 13.91 -15.94 1.16
C PHE A 138 14.53 -16.37 -0.16
N LEU A 139 15.83 -16.57 -0.16
CA LEU A 139 16.60 -16.86 -1.36
C LEU A 139 16.32 -18.27 -1.88
N PHE A 140 16.07 -18.39 -3.17
CA PHE A 140 15.87 -19.69 -3.79
C PHE A 140 17.19 -20.45 -4.01
N ARG A 141 17.15 -21.76 -3.92
CA ARG A 141 18.25 -22.67 -4.28
C ARG A 141 18.52 -22.58 -5.77
N GLU A 142 17.46 -22.70 -6.55
CA GLU A 142 17.46 -22.51 -7.98
C GLU A 142 16.54 -21.36 -8.35
N ARG A 143 16.90 -20.61 -9.37
CA ARG A 143 16.06 -19.51 -9.86
C ARG A 143 14.82 -20.07 -10.51
N VAL A 144 13.68 -19.43 -10.27
CA VAL A 144 12.40 -19.83 -10.85
C VAL A 144 12.17 -19.03 -12.14
N PRO A 145 12.20 -19.68 -13.33
CA PRO A 145 11.91 -19.00 -14.58
C PRO A 145 10.47 -18.42 -14.59
N LEU A 146 10.32 -17.15 -14.96
CA LEU A 146 9.02 -16.48 -15.03
C LEU A 146 8.50 -16.49 -16.48
N ASP A 147 8.34 -17.69 -17.04
CA ASP A 147 8.07 -17.89 -18.46
C ASP A 147 6.57 -17.88 -18.78
N SER A 148 5.71 -18.06 -17.78
CA SER A 148 4.25 -18.05 -17.96
C SER A 148 3.54 -17.23 -16.88
N ALA A 149 2.31 -16.84 -17.16
CA ALA A 149 1.47 -16.10 -16.22
C ALA A 149 1.13 -16.94 -14.98
N GLU A 150 1.02 -18.25 -15.15
CA GLU A 150 0.71 -19.22 -14.09
C GLU A 150 1.86 -19.32 -13.09
N VAL A 151 3.11 -19.39 -13.56
CA VAL A 151 4.30 -19.40 -12.70
C VAL A 151 4.42 -18.08 -11.95
N VAL A 152 4.20 -16.94 -12.62
CA VAL A 152 4.19 -15.63 -11.97
C VAL A 152 3.11 -15.57 -10.88
N ALA A 153 1.91 -16.06 -11.17
CA ALA A 153 0.80 -16.09 -10.22
C ALA A 153 1.10 -17.00 -9.01
N ASP A 154 1.73 -18.17 -9.23
CA ASP A 154 2.12 -19.07 -8.14
C ASP A 154 3.17 -18.42 -7.22
N VAL A 155 4.23 -17.84 -7.78
CA VAL A 155 5.26 -17.12 -7.01
C VAL A 155 4.63 -16.00 -6.18
N GLU A 156 3.75 -15.19 -6.79
CA GLU A 156 3.08 -14.09 -6.10
C GLU A 156 2.07 -14.59 -5.04
N ALA A 157 1.37 -15.69 -5.28
CA ALA A 157 0.46 -16.29 -4.30
C ALA A 157 1.19 -16.77 -3.04
N ARG A 158 2.37 -17.37 -3.18
CA ARG A 158 3.21 -17.78 -2.04
C ARG A 158 3.73 -16.56 -1.25
N ALA A 159 4.12 -15.49 -1.95
CA ALA A 159 4.48 -14.22 -1.31
C ALA A 159 3.29 -13.59 -0.55
N ILE A 160 2.06 -13.72 -1.06
CA ILE A 160 0.83 -13.30 -0.35
C ILE A 160 0.66 -14.12 0.94
N GLY A 161 0.95 -15.41 0.93
CA GLY A 161 0.92 -16.25 2.13
C GLY A 161 1.87 -15.75 3.22
N ILE A 162 3.12 -15.43 2.85
CA ILE A 162 4.10 -14.86 3.77
C ILE A 162 3.60 -13.51 4.32
N LYS A 163 3.16 -12.60 3.42
CA LYS A 163 2.61 -11.29 3.79
C LYS A 163 1.51 -11.42 4.84
N ALA A 164 0.56 -12.33 4.63
CA ALA A 164 -0.55 -12.53 5.56
C ALA A 164 -0.07 -13.01 6.95
N ALA A 165 0.93 -13.90 6.98
CA ALA A 165 1.47 -14.43 8.24
C ALA A 165 2.24 -13.37 9.05
N VAL A 166 2.99 -12.47 8.39
CA VAL A 166 3.77 -11.41 9.05
C VAL A 166 2.98 -10.10 9.22
N GLU A 167 1.74 -10.02 8.71
CA GLU A 167 0.94 -8.77 8.61
C GLU A 167 1.72 -7.67 7.86
N GLY A 168 2.38 -8.06 6.80
CA GLY A 168 3.25 -7.18 6.02
C GLY A 168 2.51 -6.36 4.96
N ASP A 169 3.25 -5.47 4.33
CA ASP A 169 2.78 -4.64 3.23
C ASP A 169 2.64 -5.44 1.92
N SER A 170 1.90 -4.87 0.96
CA SER A 170 1.67 -5.49 -0.35
C SER A 170 2.90 -5.37 -1.25
N VAL A 171 3.85 -6.30 -1.10
CA VAL A 171 5.10 -6.35 -1.88
C VAL A 171 5.24 -7.63 -2.71
N GLN A 172 4.18 -8.40 -2.85
CA GLN A 172 4.18 -9.74 -3.46
C GLN A 172 4.58 -9.79 -4.95
N ASN A 173 4.51 -8.66 -5.66
CA ASN A 173 4.74 -8.63 -7.11
C ASN A 173 6.19 -8.98 -7.47
N VAL A 174 6.39 -9.83 -8.48
CA VAL A 174 7.73 -10.24 -8.94
C VAL A 174 8.61 -9.08 -9.45
N ASP A 175 8.01 -7.97 -9.87
CA ASP A 175 8.66 -6.73 -10.31
C ASP A 175 8.88 -5.71 -9.18
N ARG A 176 8.71 -6.13 -7.93
CA ARG A 176 8.86 -5.23 -6.79
C ARG A 176 10.30 -4.77 -6.63
N VAL A 177 10.46 -3.48 -6.34
CA VAL A 177 11.75 -2.93 -5.91
C VAL A 177 11.80 -2.87 -4.39
N MET A 178 12.94 -3.22 -3.80
CA MET A 178 13.17 -3.28 -2.36
C MET A 178 14.25 -2.28 -1.96
N ARG A 179 14.25 -1.85 -0.69
CA ARG A 179 15.17 -0.83 -0.20
C ARG A 179 16.63 -1.24 -0.40
N LEU A 180 17.43 -0.38 -1.02
CA LEU A 180 18.86 -0.62 -1.18
C LEU A 180 19.58 -0.39 0.16
N VAL A 181 20.24 -1.42 0.65
CA VAL A 181 21.13 -1.36 1.82
C VAL A 181 22.22 -0.30 1.62
N GLY A 182 22.67 0.34 2.68
CA GLY A 182 23.69 1.39 2.63
C GLY A 182 23.15 2.75 2.16
N THR A 183 21.84 2.88 1.93
CA THR A 183 21.23 4.16 1.53
C THR A 183 20.27 4.69 2.59
N VAL A 184 20.07 6.00 2.60
CA VAL A 184 19.17 6.63 3.57
C VAL A 184 17.73 6.51 3.11
N ASN A 185 16.85 6.03 3.99
CA ASN A 185 15.42 6.08 3.81
C ASN A 185 14.91 7.45 4.28
N TRP A 186 14.48 8.26 3.34
CA TRP A 186 13.89 9.56 3.60
C TRP A 186 12.37 9.40 3.75
N PRO A 187 11.80 9.68 4.92
CA PRO A 187 10.35 9.58 5.10
C PRO A 187 9.63 10.67 4.30
N SER A 188 8.46 10.33 3.76
CA SER A 188 7.55 11.30 3.16
C SER A 188 7.07 12.32 4.20
N GLU A 189 6.50 13.45 3.75
CA GLU A 189 5.96 14.48 4.65
C GLU A 189 4.94 13.88 5.63
N LYS A 190 4.04 13.02 5.14
CA LYS A 190 3.08 12.30 5.99
C LYS A 190 3.80 11.46 7.07
N LYS A 191 4.82 10.68 6.69
CA LYS A 191 5.59 9.87 7.62
C LYS A 191 6.41 10.72 8.61
N ARG A 192 6.87 11.92 8.20
CA ARG A 192 7.55 12.87 9.13
C ARG A 192 6.61 13.41 10.18
N ARG A 193 5.35 13.72 9.81
CA ARG A 193 4.31 14.13 10.78
C ARG A 193 4.03 13.03 11.82
N ASP A 194 4.19 11.77 11.45
CA ASP A 194 4.09 10.62 12.35
C ASP A 194 5.41 10.36 13.15
N GLY A 195 6.34 11.32 13.18
CA GLY A 195 7.60 11.24 13.95
C GLY A 195 8.70 10.43 13.29
N ARG A 196 8.56 9.96 12.04
CA ARG A 196 9.62 9.24 11.35
C ARG A 196 10.74 10.19 10.91
N VAL A 197 11.98 9.74 11.09
CA VAL A 197 13.20 10.46 10.72
C VAL A 197 13.99 9.71 9.67
N PRO A 198 14.87 10.39 8.89
CA PRO A 198 15.77 9.72 7.96
C PRO A 198 16.65 8.68 8.66
N ARG A 199 16.74 7.48 8.11
CA ARG A 199 17.54 6.37 8.66
C ARG A 199 18.27 5.61 7.59
N LEU A 200 19.48 5.15 7.91
CA LEU A 200 20.27 4.31 7.03
C LEU A 200 19.68 2.89 6.98
N ALA A 201 19.44 2.37 5.78
CA ALA A 201 19.08 0.97 5.59
C ALA A 201 20.31 0.08 5.77
N ARG A 202 20.17 -1.03 6.50
CA ARG A 202 21.28 -1.92 6.85
C ARG A 202 20.85 -3.38 6.92
N VAL A 203 21.78 -4.27 6.66
CA VAL A 203 21.59 -5.70 6.93
C VAL A 203 21.55 -5.90 8.46
N VAL A 204 20.54 -6.61 8.93
CA VAL A 204 20.40 -7.02 10.33
C VAL A 204 20.93 -8.44 10.52
N GLU A 205 20.56 -9.34 9.61
CA GLU A 205 20.96 -10.74 9.61
C GLU A 205 21.13 -11.21 8.16
N ALA A 206 22.15 -11.99 7.86
CA ALA A 206 22.33 -12.58 6.54
C ALA A 206 22.97 -13.98 6.64
N HIS A 207 22.27 -14.93 6.05
CA HIS A 207 22.70 -16.32 5.84
C HIS A 207 22.58 -16.61 4.34
N TRP A 208 23.58 -16.23 3.59
CA TRP A 208 23.59 -16.33 2.12
C TRP A 208 23.55 -17.78 1.60
N ASP A 209 23.93 -18.73 2.42
CA ASP A 209 23.85 -20.18 2.21
C ASP A 209 22.47 -20.79 2.51
N ARG A 210 21.62 -20.06 3.25
CA ARG A 210 20.26 -20.48 3.55
C ARG A 210 19.38 -20.30 2.31
N ARG A 211 19.08 -21.40 1.63
CA ARG A 211 18.37 -21.43 0.35
C ARG A 211 17.16 -22.36 0.43
N TYR A 212 16.13 -22.02 -0.32
CA TYR A 212 14.84 -22.65 -0.30
C TYR A 212 14.38 -23.07 -1.69
N ASP A 213 13.54 -24.08 -1.74
CA ASP A 213 12.76 -24.40 -2.92
C ASP A 213 11.42 -23.63 -2.86
N LEU A 214 10.81 -23.39 -4.00
CA LEU A 214 9.53 -22.66 -4.03
C LEU A 214 8.45 -23.38 -3.21
N ASP A 215 8.49 -24.71 -3.17
CA ASP A 215 7.53 -25.55 -2.44
C ASP A 215 7.68 -25.52 -0.92
N ASP A 216 8.78 -24.98 -0.39
CA ASP A 216 8.91 -24.70 1.05
C ASP A 216 7.94 -23.59 1.52
N PHE A 217 7.29 -22.90 0.58
CA PHE A 217 6.32 -21.85 0.83
C PHE A 217 4.94 -22.24 0.34
N PRO A 218 4.09 -22.85 1.19
CA PRO A 218 2.77 -23.30 0.77
C PRO A 218 1.93 -22.11 0.26
N ALA A 219 1.35 -22.29 -0.91
CA ALA A 219 0.37 -21.34 -1.43
C ALA A 219 -0.86 -21.28 -0.51
N PRO A 220 -1.53 -20.12 -0.36
CA PRO A 220 -2.76 -20.03 0.41
C PRO A 220 -3.78 -21.06 -0.08
N LYS A 221 -4.47 -21.75 0.84
CA LYS A 221 -5.55 -22.68 0.50
C LYS A 221 -6.62 -21.94 -0.31
N GLY A 222 -6.79 -22.33 -1.57
CA GLY A 222 -7.69 -21.69 -2.54
C GLY A 222 -6.97 -21.07 -3.75
N ALA A 223 -5.63 -20.95 -3.71
CA ALA A 223 -4.84 -20.51 -4.86
C ALA A 223 -4.44 -21.66 -5.81
N ALA A 224 -4.57 -22.91 -5.35
CA ALA A 224 -4.33 -24.07 -6.19
C ALA A 224 -5.56 -24.38 -7.03
N SER A 225 -5.40 -24.35 -8.35
CA SER A 225 -6.38 -24.76 -9.38
C SER A 225 -7.51 -23.77 -9.70
N GLY A 226 -7.17 -22.51 -9.76
CA GLY A 226 -7.89 -21.58 -10.62
C GLY A 226 -6.81 -20.83 -11.37
N ALA A 227 -6.43 -21.33 -12.55
CA ALA A 227 -5.92 -20.44 -13.56
C ALA A 227 -6.97 -19.33 -13.62
N ALA A 228 -6.68 -18.21 -12.93
CA ALA A 228 -7.35 -16.98 -13.33
C ALA A 228 -7.06 -16.92 -14.82
N PRO A 229 -8.07 -16.98 -15.69
CA PRO A 229 -7.84 -16.88 -17.11
C PRO A 229 -6.97 -15.65 -17.26
N ALA A 230 -5.84 -15.80 -17.98
CA ALA A 230 -5.07 -14.67 -18.45
C ALA A 230 -6.14 -13.68 -18.89
N SER A 231 -6.20 -12.53 -18.19
CA SER A 231 -7.11 -11.50 -18.64
C SER A 231 -6.72 -11.26 -20.08
N PRO A 232 -7.51 -11.68 -21.06
CA PRO A 232 -7.29 -11.21 -22.40
C PRO A 232 -7.27 -9.71 -22.24
N ASP A 233 -6.40 -9.09 -22.96
CA ASP A 233 -6.38 -7.66 -23.21
C ASP A 233 -7.84 -7.23 -23.44
N ARG A 234 -8.55 -6.96 -22.37
CA ARG A 234 -9.88 -6.38 -22.42
C ARG A 234 -9.63 -4.91 -22.64
N SER A 235 -9.37 -4.60 -23.90
CA SER A 235 -9.91 -3.39 -24.45
C SER A 235 -11.25 -3.18 -23.74
N PHE A 236 -11.41 -2.04 -23.07
CA PHE A 236 -12.67 -1.60 -22.49
C PHE A 236 -13.82 -1.94 -23.42
N ALA A 237 -14.45 -3.09 -23.20
CA ALA A 237 -15.83 -3.23 -23.62
C ALA A 237 -16.56 -2.19 -22.79
N ALA A 238 -17.13 -1.21 -23.46
CA ALA A 238 -17.89 -0.13 -22.90
C ALA A 238 -18.70 -0.67 -21.73
N ALA A 239 -18.49 -0.08 -20.54
CA ALA A 239 -19.29 -0.38 -19.38
C ALA A 239 -20.75 -0.26 -19.83
N ALA A 240 -21.54 -1.31 -19.64
CA ALA A 240 -22.96 -1.22 -19.85
C ALA A 240 -23.44 -0.04 -18.99
N ASP A 241 -24.12 0.92 -19.60
CA ASP A 241 -24.76 2.05 -18.93
C ASP A 241 -25.50 1.51 -17.71
N VAL A 242 -25.02 1.84 -16.50
CA VAL A 242 -25.66 1.38 -15.28
C VAL A 242 -26.81 2.35 -15.00
N ASP A 243 -28.02 1.89 -15.16
CA ASP A 243 -29.20 2.65 -14.74
C ASP A 243 -29.25 2.70 -13.20
N VAL A 244 -28.73 3.79 -12.63
CA VAL A 244 -28.67 4.02 -11.17
C VAL A 244 -30.07 4.05 -10.57
N GLU A 245 -31.09 4.50 -11.31
CA GLU A 245 -32.47 4.57 -10.81
C GLU A 245 -33.08 3.16 -10.66
N ALA A 246 -32.65 2.21 -11.46
CA ALA A 246 -33.08 0.81 -11.35
C ALA A 246 -32.42 0.03 -10.21
N LEU A 247 -31.39 0.57 -9.56
CA LEU A 247 -30.74 -0.09 -8.43
C LEU A 247 -31.64 -0.03 -7.18
N ASP A 248 -31.68 -1.14 -6.43
CA ASP A 248 -32.38 -1.20 -5.14
C ASP A 248 -31.55 -0.53 -4.04
N LEU A 249 -31.45 0.79 -4.12
CA LEU A 249 -30.72 1.65 -3.19
C LEU A 249 -31.61 2.79 -2.68
N PRO A 250 -31.37 3.28 -1.44
CA PRO A 250 -32.04 4.48 -0.97
C PRO A 250 -31.79 5.69 -1.89
N ASP A 251 -32.79 6.54 -2.12
CA ASP A 251 -32.69 7.71 -3.01
C ASP A 251 -31.51 8.62 -2.66
N ARG A 252 -31.22 8.78 -1.36
CA ARG A 252 -30.04 9.54 -0.92
C ARG A 252 -28.72 8.93 -1.42
N VAL A 253 -28.61 7.61 -1.45
CA VAL A 253 -27.40 6.92 -1.96
C VAL A 253 -27.30 7.08 -3.47
N LYS A 254 -28.43 7.01 -4.21
CA LYS A 254 -28.48 7.29 -5.63
C LYS A 254 -28.05 8.73 -5.93
N ALA A 255 -28.51 9.70 -5.13
CA ALA A 255 -28.06 11.09 -5.23
C ALA A 255 -26.55 11.25 -5.02
N LEU A 256 -25.96 10.56 -4.02
CA LEU A 256 -24.51 10.55 -3.81
C LEU A 256 -23.74 9.97 -4.99
N ILE A 257 -24.26 8.94 -5.65
CA ILE A 257 -23.67 8.31 -6.83
C ILE A 257 -23.65 9.31 -8.01
N VAL A 258 -24.79 9.95 -8.27
CA VAL A 258 -24.95 10.86 -9.42
C VAL A 258 -24.21 12.18 -9.20
N ASN A 259 -24.29 12.79 -8.01
CA ASN A 259 -23.75 14.12 -7.76
C ASN A 259 -22.31 14.12 -7.21
N GLY A 260 -21.82 12.99 -6.68
CA GLY A 260 -20.48 12.91 -6.07
C GLY A 260 -20.35 13.66 -4.73
N GLU A 261 -21.46 14.21 -4.20
CA GLU A 261 -21.58 14.87 -2.91
C GLU A 261 -23.02 14.78 -2.40
N ASP A 262 -23.22 15.10 -1.13
CA ASP A 262 -24.56 15.13 -0.54
C ASP A 262 -25.26 16.45 -0.91
N PRO A 263 -26.35 16.43 -1.68
CA PRO A 263 -27.02 17.65 -2.10
C PRO A 263 -27.67 18.42 -0.94
N ASP A 264 -28.04 17.73 0.14
CA ASP A 264 -28.66 18.31 1.31
C ASP A 264 -27.66 18.81 2.36
N GLU A 265 -26.45 18.22 2.37
CA GLU A 265 -25.36 18.56 3.28
C GLU A 265 -24.01 18.69 2.51
N PRO A 266 -23.82 19.74 1.70
CA PRO A 266 -22.57 19.94 0.98
C PRO A 266 -21.37 19.99 1.94
N GLY A 267 -20.29 19.26 1.61
CA GLY A 267 -19.10 19.19 2.44
C GLY A 267 -19.20 18.25 3.65
N ARG A 268 -20.25 17.46 3.78
CA ARG A 268 -20.38 16.41 4.81
C ARG A 268 -19.21 15.43 4.79
N TRP A 269 -18.72 15.13 3.61
CA TRP A 269 -17.60 14.21 3.38
C TRP A 269 -16.33 15.03 3.13
N ALA A 270 -15.47 15.09 4.15
CA ALA A 270 -14.19 15.81 4.06
C ALA A 270 -13.20 15.11 3.10
N ASP A 271 -13.37 13.80 2.88
CA ASP A 271 -12.57 12.98 1.98
C ASP A 271 -13.49 12.25 0.98
N ARG A 272 -13.23 12.44 -0.32
CA ARG A 272 -13.95 11.76 -1.40
C ARG A 272 -13.80 10.24 -1.35
N SER A 273 -12.73 9.73 -0.77
CA SER A 273 -12.55 8.29 -0.61
C SER A 273 -13.47 7.71 0.47
N ASP A 274 -13.82 8.47 1.49
CA ASP A 274 -14.79 8.08 2.52
C ASP A 274 -16.20 8.04 1.95
N LEU A 275 -16.54 8.97 1.04
CA LEU A 275 -17.79 8.95 0.31
C LEU A 275 -17.93 7.70 -0.56
N VAL A 276 -16.90 7.39 -1.38
CA VAL A 276 -16.87 6.16 -2.21
C VAL A 276 -17.03 4.92 -1.34
N PHE A 277 -16.32 4.87 -0.22
CA PHE A 277 -16.42 3.73 0.70
C PHE A 277 -17.82 3.61 1.33
N HIS A 278 -18.45 4.72 1.72
CA HIS A 278 -19.81 4.73 2.23
C HIS A 278 -20.81 4.19 1.21
N VAL A 279 -20.76 4.68 -0.03
CA VAL A 279 -21.63 4.21 -1.12
C VAL A 279 -21.44 2.71 -1.36
N LEU A 280 -20.20 2.22 -1.40
CA LEU A 280 -19.93 0.80 -1.55
C LEU A 280 -20.51 -0.03 -0.39
N CYS A 281 -20.43 0.44 0.85
CA CYS A 281 -21.05 -0.24 1.99
C CYS A 281 -22.57 -0.34 1.86
N GLU A 282 -23.24 0.71 1.35
CA GLU A 282 -24.67 0.67 1.09
C GLU A 282 -25.04 -0.30 -0.04
N MET A 283 -24.21 -0.35 -1.10
CA MET A 283 -24.39 -1.31 -2.20
C MET A 283 -24.21 -2.77 -1.72
N VAL A 284 -23.25 -3.03 -0.81
CA VAL A 284 -23.08 -4.35 -0.17
C VAL A 284 -24.31 -4.72 0.68
N ARG A 285 -24.88 -3.78 1.43
CA ARG A 285 -26.11 -4.00 2.21
C ARG A 285 -27.30 -4.33 1.34
N ALA A 286 -27.36 -3.72 0.15
CA ALA A 286 -28.38 -4.00 -0.86
C ALA A 286 -28.09 -5.29 -1.68
N ASP A 287 -27.07 -6.06 -1.28
CA ASP A 287 -26.63 -7.31 -1.94
C ASP A 287 -26.34 -7.17 -3.45
N LEU A 288 -25.88 -5.99 -3.87
CA LEU A 288 -25.53 -5.77 -5.27
C LEU A 288 -24.29 -6.58 -5.69
N PRO A 289 -24.25 -7.10 -6.92
CA PRO A 289 -23.08 -7.82 -7.44
C PRO A 289 -21.84 -6.92 -7.51
N GLU A 290 -20.66 -7.48 -7.24
CA GLU A 290 -19.37 -6.75 -7.32
C GLU A 290 -19.14 -6.10 -8.70
N ALA A 291 -19.58 -6.76 -9.77
CA ALA A 291 -19.51 -6.22 -11.12
C ALA A 291 -20.34 -4.93 -11.30
N VAL A 292 -21.52 -4.84 -10.66
CA VAL A 292 -22.37 -3.64 -10.66
C VAL A 292 -21.72 -2.54 -9.82
N MET A 293 -21.23 -2.88 -8.62
CA MET A 293 -20.51 -1.93 -7.76
C MET A 293 -19.31 -1.31 -8.51
N LYS A 294 -18.54 -2.14 -9.19
CA LYS A 294 -17.39 -1.72 -9.98
C LYS A 294 -17.79 -0.83 -11.15
N ALA A 295 -18.85 -1.21 -11.88
CA ALA A 295 -19.35 -0.42 -12.99
C ALA A 295 -19.77 0.98 -12.53
N VAL A 296 -20.53 1.12 -11.44
CA VAL A 296 -20.97 2.41 -10.88
C VAL A 296 -19.78 3.31 -10.52
N ILE A 297 -18.78 2.79 -9.79
CA ILE A 297 -17.67 3.64 -9.31
C ILE A 297 -16.59 3.90 -10.36
N LEU A 298 -16.71 3.32 -11.57
CA LEU A 298 -15.85 3.58 -12.72
C LEU A 298 -16.55 4.30 -13.86
N ASP A 299 -17.88 4.43 -13.81
CA ASP A 299 -18.68 5.07 -14.84
C ASP A 299 -18.34 6.55 -14.98
N PRO A 300 -17.86 7.01 -16.17
CA PRO A 300 -17.48 8.41 -16.38
C PRO A 300 -18.64 9.40 -16.23
N ASP A 301 -19.88 8.96 -16.40
CA ASP A 301 -21.06 9.82 -16.36
C ASP A 301 -21.60 10.00 -14.94
N LEU A 302 -21.07 9.22 -13.96
CA LEU A 302 -21.42 9.33 -12.57
C LEU A 302 -20.34 10.10 -11.77
N ALA A 303 -20.74 11.16 -11.09
CA ALA A 303 -19.77 12.04 -10.39
C ALA A 303 -18.99 11.32 -9.26
N ILE A 304 -19.55 10.27 -8.65
CA ILE A 304 -18.85 9.42 -7.66
C ILE A 304 -17.56 8.81 -8.22
N SER A 305 -17.51 8.53 -9.53
CA SER A 305 -16.39 7.91 -10.21
C SER A 305 -15.16 8.82 -10.31
N ALA A 306 -15.34 10.14 -10.25
CA ALA A 306 -14.27 11.11 -10.48
C ALA A 306 -13.04 10.83 -9.60
N HIS A 307 -13.25 10.63 -8.29
CA HIS A 307 -12.17 10.30 -7.36
C HIS A 307 -11.48 8.97 -7.67
N VAL A 308 -12.25 7.97 -8.06
CA VAL A 308 -11.73 6.62 -8.38
C VAL A 308 -10.88 6.66 -9.65
N ARG A 309 -11.35 7.38 -10.67
CA ARG A 309 -10.68 7.53 -11.98
C ARG A 309 -9.39 8.35 -11.90
N GLU A 310 -9.29 9.28 -10.96
CA GLU A 310 -8.06 10.05 -10.67
C GLU A 310 -6.95 9.17 -10.07
N GLN A 311 -7.30 7.99 -9.54
CA GLN A 311 -6.31 7.11 -8.92
C GLN A 311 -5.47 6.38 -9.96
N LYS A 312 -4.16 6.27 -9.70
CA LYS A 312 -3.27 5.47 -10.54
C LYS A 312 -3.70 4.01 -10.51
N GLY A 313 -4.22 3.50 -11.63
CA GLY A 313 -4.79 2.16 -11.71
C GLY A 313 -6.20 2.10 -11.11
N ALA A 314 -7.13 2.91 -11.62
CA ALA A 314 -8.51 3.05 -11.20
C ALA A 314 -9.23 1.71 -10.96
N ASP A 315 -9.07 0.74 -11.87
CA ASP A 315 -9.60 -0.62 -11.73
C ASP A 315 -9.14 -1.30 -10.43
N ARG A 316 -7.83 -1.29 -10.16
CA ARG A 316 -7.28 -1.90 -8.94
C ARG A 316 -7.68 -1.14 -7.68
N TYR A 317 -7.84 0.17 -7.78
CA TYR A 317 -8.36 0.96 -6.68
C TYR A 317 -9.81 0.58 -6.39
N ALA A 318 -10.66 0.47 -7.42
CA ALA A 318 -12.03 0.01 -7.33
C ALA A 318 -12.13 -1.37 -6.67
N ASP A 319 -11.37 -2.36 -7.15
CA ASP A 319 -11.35 -3.71 -6.60
C ASP A 319 -10.99 -3.73 -5.10
N ARG A 320 -10.00 -2.91 -4.68
CA ARG A 320 -9.62 -2.81 -3.28
C ARG A 320 -10.69 -2.17 -2.40
N GLN A 321 -11.39 -1.15 -2.91
CA GLN A 321 -12.44 -0.48 -2.16
C GLN A 321 -13.67 -1.40 -2.01
N ILE A 322 -14.01 -2.16 -3.07
CA ILE A 322 -15.09 -3.16 -3.02
C ILE A 322 -14.75 -4.27 -2.02
N ALA A 323 -13.55 -4.85 -2.09
CA ALA A 323 -13.12 -5.88 -1.13
C ALA A 323 -13.18 -5.36 0.31
N ARG A 324 -12.74 -4.13 0.57
CA ARG A 324 -12.81 -3.49 1.88
C ARG A 324 -14.25 -3.29 2.37
N ALA A 325 -15.18 -2.94 1.48
CA ALA A 325 -16.58 -2.78 1.82
C ALA A 325 -17.24 -4.13 2.14
N LEU A 326 -16.92 -5.19 1.41
CA LEU A 326 -17.36 -6.56 1.68
C LEU A 326 -16.87 -7.08 3.04
N GLU A 327 -15.63 -6.81 3.40
CA GLU A 327 -15.08 -7.14 4.73
C GLU A 327 -15.76 -6.38 5.86
N ALA A 328 -16.12 -5.12 5.62
CA ALA A 328 -16.75 -4.26 6.62
C ALA A 328 -18.25 -4.55 6.82
N GLN A 329 -18.92 -5.11 5.81
CA GLN A 329 -20.35 -5.37 5.78
C GLN A 329 -20.60 -6.82 5.29
N PRO A 330 -20.60 -7.82 6.19
CA PRO A 330 -20.92 -9.19 5.78
C PRO A 330 -22.32 -9.24 5.17
N ARG A 331 -22.44 -9.85 3.98
CA ARG A 331 -23.72 -10.06 3.30
C ARG A 331 -24.69 -10.84 4.21
N PRO A 332 -25.98 -10.50 4.24
CA PRO A 332 -26.96 -11.37 4.85
C PRO A 332 -26.92 -12.73 4.13
N GLY A 333 -26.75 -13.81 4.89
CA GLY A 333 -26.73 -15.16 4.32
C GLY A 333 -28.03 -15.47 3.57
N PRO A 334 -28.06 -16.48 2.65
CA PRO A 334 -29.25 -16.80 1.86
C PRO A 334 -30.43 -17.05 2.78
N VAL A 335 -31.50 -16.30 2.58
CA VAL A 335 -32.75 -16.48 3.28
C VAL A 335 -33.35 -17.80 2.83
N LEU A 336 -33.28 -18.83 3.67
CA LEU A 336 -34.05 -20.06 3.48
C LEU A 336 -35.51 -19.70 3.71
N HIS A 337 -36.31 -19.61 2.64
CA HIS A 337 -37.76 -19.46 2.71
C HIS A 337 -38.38 -20.73 3.32
N GLY A 338 -38.84 -20.64 4.56
CA GLY A 338 -39.59 -21.69 5.20
C GLY A 338 -39.80 -21.45 6.70
N GLY A 339 -40.88 -20.71 7.10
CA GLY A 339 -41.36 -20.68 8.48
C GLY A 339 -41.88 -19.32 8.92
N PRO A 340 -43.02 -19.26 9.71
CA PRO A 340 -43.71 -18.01 9.98
C PRO A 340 -42.93 -17.08 10.91
N ALA A 341 -43.04 -15.79 10.64
CA ALA A 341 -42.41 -14.68 11.33
C ALA A 341 -42.56 -14.72 12.85
N ARG A 342 -41.48 -14.78 13.59
CA ARG A 342 -41.39 -14.32 14.98
C ARG A 342 -40.67 -12.96 14.99
N ALA A 343 -41.36 -11.99 15.59
CA ALA A 343 -40.81 -10.65 15.81
C ALA A 343 -39.47 -10.71 16.57
N ALA A 344 -38.41 -10.28 15.94
CA ALA A 344 -37.11 -10.11 16.57
C ALA A 344 -36.96 -8.67 17.06
N THR A 345 -37.01 -8.52 18.37
CA THR A 345 -36.62 -7.31 19.11
C THR A 345 -35.19 -6.89 18.78
N GLY A 346 -35.04 -5.59 18.51
CA GLY A 346 -33.77 -5.00 18.05
C GLY A 346 -32.57 -5.27 18.94
N ALA A 347 -31.58 -5.92 18.39
CA ALA A 347 -30.22 -5.97 18.94
C ALA A 347 -29.40 -4.85 18.31
N ALA A 348 -29.11 -3.81 19.10
CA ALA A 348 -28.29 -2.68 18.70
C ALA A 348 -26.84 -3.15 18.39
N CYS A 349 -26.38 -2.87 17.19
CA CYS A 349 -25.00 -3.07 16.77
C CYS A 349 -24.03 -2.22 17.62
N ARG A 350 -23.18 -2.88 18.43
CA ARG A 350 -22.27 -2.24 19.41
C ARG A 350 -20.96 -1.72 18.81
N ARG A 351 -20.84 -1.50 17.50
CA ARG A 351 -19.58 -1.07 16.88
C ARG A 351 -19.66 0.07 15.87
N CYS A 352 -20.72 0.87 15.88
CA CYS A 352 -20.67 2.17 15.21
C CYS A 352 -20.47 3.25 16.26
N PRO A 353 -19.39 4.05 16.25
CA PRO A 353 -19.31 5.23 17.09
C PRO A 353 -20.38 6.21 16.60
N ARG A 354 -21.45 6.40 17.39
CA ARG A 354 -22.40 7.48 17.19
C ARG A 354 -21.63 8.79 17.36
N LEU A 355 -21.40 9.51 16.28
CA LEU A 355 -21.02 10.91 16.33
C LEU A 355 -22.15 11.65 17.06
N ARG A 356 -21.83 12.17 18.24
CA ARG A 356 -22.72 13.07 18.98
C ARG A 356 -22.87 14.36 18.17
N PRO A 357 -24.07 14.93 18.02
CA PRO A 357 -24.22 16.26 17.47
C PRO A 357 -23.53 17.28 18.40
N PRO A 358 -22.91 18.33 17.86
CA PRO A 358 -22.29 19.36 18.67
C PRO A 358 -23.39 20.12 19.46
N PRO A 359 -23.09 20.53 20.70
CA PRO A 359 -24.04 21.33 21.48
C PRO A 359 -24.26 22.70 20.83
N CYS A 360 -25.52 23.09 20.69
CA CYS A 360 -25.92 24.43 20.30
C CYS A 360 -25.27 25.46 21.23
N ARG A 361 -24.35 26.26 20.73
CA ARG A 361 -23.81 27.42 21.44
C ARG A 361 -24.82 28.55 21.34
N GLY A 362 -25.43 28.87 22.48
CA GLY A 362 -26.23 30.07 22.67
C GLY A 362 -25.40 31.34 22.43
N ALA A 363 -25.97 32.23 21.65
CA ALA A 363 -25.42 33.55 21.40
C ALA A 363 -25.42 34.38 22.68
N GLY A 364 -24.25 34.70 23.21
CA GLY A 364 -24.07 35.74 24.23
C GLY A 364 -23.60 37.05 23.59
N PRO A 365 -23.94 38.23 24.16
CA PRO A 365 -23.75 39.53 23.54
C PRO A 365 -22.28 39.95 23.48
N PRO A 366 -21.90 40.87 22.56
CA PRO A 366 -20.51 41.24 22.30
C PRO A 366 -19.90 42.04 23.44
N ARG A 367 -18.75 41.63 23.94
CA ARG A 367 -17.93 42.43 24.89
C ARG A 367 -17.03 43.40 24.12
N VAL A 368 -17.21 44.66 24.39
CA VAL A 368 -16.38 45.81 23.97
C VAL A 368 -15.01 45.68 24.65
N ARG A 369 -13.91 45.73 23.86
CA ARG A 369 -12.55 45.89 24.36
C ARG A 369 -12.12 47.35 24.36
N PRO A 370 -11.46 47.87 25.41
CA PRO A 370 -10.93 49.22 25.40
C PRO A 370 -9.66 49.33 24.58
N ARG A 371 -9.52 50.43 23.87
CA ARG A 371 -8.31 50.84 23.12
C ARG A 371 -7.15 51.09 24.09
N ARG A 372 -5.98 50.55 23.80
CA ARG A 372 -4.70 50.98 24.38
C ARG A 372 -3.96 51.91 23.41
N ALA A 373 -3.52 53.00 24.00
CA ALA A 373 -2.79 54.10 23.38
C ALA A 373 -1.38 53.66 22.92
N GLY A 374 -0.90 54.40 21.90
CA GLY A 374 0.38 54.15 21.25
C GLY A 374 1.59 54.55 22.10
N LEU A 375 2.71 53.96 21.75
CA LEU A 375 4.05 54.43 22.07
C LEU A 375 4.91 54.41 20.80
N ALA A 376 5.57 55.52 20.57
CA ALA A 376 6.37 55.90 19.42
C ALA A 376 7.71 55.15 19.32
N PRO A 377 8.39 55.12 18.16
CA PRO A 377 9.60 54.33 17.94
C PRO A 377 10.86 55.04 18.44
N ARG A 378 11.78 54.28 19.02
CA ARG A 378 13.16 54.71 19.30
C ARG A 378 14.09 54.20 18.20
N GLY A 379 14.89 55.15 17.68
CA GLY A 379 15.90 54.96 16.66
C GLY A 379 17.17 54.22 17.17
N PRO A 380 18.09 53.86 16.25
CA PRO A 380 19.21 52.96 16.52
C PRO A 380 20.41 53.73 17.14
N PRO A 381 21.30 53.01 17.90
CA PRO A 381 22.61 53.58 18.24
C PRO A 381 23.66 53.20 17.18
N LEU A 382 24.46 54.21 16.87
CA LEU A 382 25.71 54.16 16.11
C LEU A 382 26.86 53.62 16.97
N GLY A 383 27.76 52.88 16.32
CA GLY A 383 29.20 53.02 16.43
C GLY A 383 29.89 52.40 17.66
N THR A 384 30.73 51.49 17.54
CA THR A 384 32.18 51.43 17.25
C THR A 384 32.66 49.99 17.14
#